data_f6864e3507d6d38ac3ec62076d0d88f4
#
_entry.id   f6864e3507d6d38ac3ec62076d0d88f4
#
_cell.length_a   1.000
_cell.length_b   1.000
_cell.length_c   1.000
_cell.angle_alpha   90.00
_cell.angle_beta   90.00
_cell.angle_gamma   90.00
#
_symmetry.space_group_name_H-M   'P 1'
#
loop_
_entity.id
_entity.type
_entity.pdbx_description
1 polymer ?
#
loop_
_entity_poly.entity_id
_entity_poly.type
_entity_poly.pdbx_seq_one_letter_code
_entity_poly.pdbx_strand_id
1 'polypeptide(L)'
;MIWSYFIIFAVISVLLWAIGAWAAWRNRRIIAFGTTGLGLVVFFSYILIMWITLERPPLRTMGETRLWYSFFLPLAGIIVFSRWQYKWILSFSTLLATVFVCVNIFKPEIHSKTLMPALQSPWFAPHVIVYMMAYALLGAAVVMSVYLLFFKKGTDTNKEMEITDNLTYVGLSFMTLGMLMGALWAKEAWGHYWSWDPKETWAAITWLAYLVYVHYRQYRPLIVRPALWILIFAFILLQMCWWGINYLPSAQGMSVHTYNLS
;
A
#
# COMPACT_ATOMS: atom_id res chain seq x y z
N MET A 1 -6.49 27.94 6.45
CA MET A 1 -7.19 27.71 7.73
C MET A 1 -7.55 26.25 8.02
N ILE A 2 -7.99 25.42 7.07
CA ILE A 2 -8.39 24.02 7.35
C ILE A 2 -7.23 23.17 7.89
N TRP A 3 -6.06 23.29 7.30
CA TRP A 3 -4.85 22.57 7.71
C TRP A 3 -4.32 22.93 9.10
N SER A 4 -4.70 24.09 9.67
CA SER A 4 -4.28 24.46 11.03
C SER A 4 -4.83 23.56 12.12
N TYR A 5 -5.98 22.92 11.89
CA TYR A 5 -6.56 21.94 12.82
C TYR A 5 -6.06 20.51 12.60
N PHE A 6 -5.36 20.24 11.49
CA PHE A 6 -4.92 18.91 11.12
C PHE A 6 -4.11 18.23 12.21
N ILE A 7 -3.21 18.97 12.86
CA ILE A 7 -2.30 18.44 13.88
C ILE A 7 -3.05 17.78 15.05
N ILE A 8 -4.20 18.35 15.45
CA ILE A 8 -5.00 17.83 16.57
C ILE A 8 -5.57 16.46 16.20
N PHE A 9 -6.27 16.37 15.06
CA PHE A 9 -6.84 15.12 14.59
C PHE A 9 -5.77 14.06 14.31
N ALA A 10 -4.66 14.49 13.72
CA ALA A 10 -3.53 13.64 13.39
C ALA A 10 -2.90 13.01 14.65
N VAL A 11 -2.58 13.80 15.67
CA VAL A 11 -1.97 13.32 16.91
C VAL A 11 -2.92 12.35 17.63
N ILE A 12 -4.20 12.71 17.79
CA ILE A 12 -5.18 11.84 18.42
C ILE A 12 -5.29 10.50 17.68
N SER A 13 -5.40 10.54 16.35
CA SER A 13 -5.54 9.33 15.53
C SER A 13 -4.30 8.44 15.62
N VAL A 14 -3.10 9.00 15.50
CA VAL A 14 -1.84 8.26 15.59
C VAL A 14 -1.67 7.62 16.97
N LEU A 15 -1.99 8.33 18.04
CA LEU A 15 -1.95 7.76 19.41
C LEU A 15 -2.94 6.60 19.55
N LEU A 16 -4.16 6.74 19.06
CA LEU A 16 -5.16 5.67 19.08
C LEU A 16 -4.73 4.45 18.27
N TRP A 17 -4.15 4.64 17.09
CA TRP A 17 -3.60 3.55 16.28
C TRP A 17 -2.40 2.88 16.96
N ALA A 18 -1.51 3.64 17.58
CA ALA A 18 -0.37 3.10 18.31
C ALA A 18 -0.82 2.26 19.53
N ILE A 19 -1.84 2.74 20.27
CA ILE A 19 -2.46 1.97 21.36
C ILE A 19 -3.08 0.68 20.83
N GLY A 20 -3.76 0.74 19.67
CA GLY A 20 -4.35 -0.42 19.02
C GLY A 20 -3.31 -1.45 18.60
N ALA A 21 -2.23 -1.01 17.97
CA ALA A 21 -1.10 -1.86 17.61
C ALA A 21 -0.45 -2.52 18.86
N TRP A 22 -0.21 -1.74 19.89
CA TRP A 22 0.32 -2.26 21.16
C TRP A 22 -0.63 -3.27 21.81
N ALA A 23 -1.94 -2.99 21.86
CA ALA A 23 -2.95 -3.88 22.42
C ALA A 23 -3.04 -5.21 21.65
N ALA A 24 -2.83 -5.20 20.32
CA ALA A 24 -2.74 -6.40 19.51
C ALA A 24 -1.59 -7.32 19.96
N TRP A 25 -0.40 -6.76 20.23
CA TRP A 25 0.74 -7.53 20.79
C TRP A 25 0.46 -8.10 22.17
N ARG A 26 -0.34 -7.40 22.98
CA ARG A 26 -0.79 -7.87 24.31
C ARG A 26 -1.98 -8.85 24.23
N ASN A 27 -2.39 -9.30 23.07
CA ASN A 27 -3.57 -10.17 22.84
C ASN A 27 -4.91 -9.56 23.31
N ARG A 28 -4.99 -8.25 23.49
CA ARG A 28 -6.22 -7.54 23.89
C ARG A 28 -6.98 -7.10 22.65
N ARG A 29 -7.64 -8.06 21.99
CA ARG A 29 -8.32 -7.84 20.70
C ARG A 29 -9.35 -6.71 20.75
N ILE A 30 -10.23 -6.69 21.74
CA ILE A 30 -11.30 -5.69 21.87
C ILE A 30 -10.71 -4.28 21.92
N ILE A 31 -9.63 -4.09 22.69
CA ILE A 31 -8.95 -2.78 22.78
C ILE A 31 -8.30 -2.45 21.43
N ALA A 32 -7.62 -3.42 20.80
CA ALA A 32 -6.99 -3.21 19.50
C ALA A 32 -8.01 -2.75 18.43
N PHE A 33 -9.16 -3.41 18.33
CA PHE A 33 -10.23 -3.02 17.41
C PHE A 33 -10.86 -1.67 17.79
N GLY A 34 -11.19 -1.48 19.06
CA GLY A 34 -11.86 -0.28 19.54
C GLY A 34 -11.01 0.97 19.34
N THR A 35 -9.74 0.93 19.74
CA THR A 35 -8.86 2.11 19.62
C THR A 35 -8.47 2.38 18.18
N THR A 36 -8.16 1.35 17.37
CA THR A 36 -7.85 1.56 15.96
C THR A 36 -9.07 2.07 15.20
N GLY A 37 -10.26 1.51 15.45
CA GLY A 37 -11.52 1.96 14.87
C GLY A 37 -11.86 3.41 15.26
N LEU A 38 -11.70 3.76 16.53
CA LEU A 38 -11.91 5.15 16.99
C LEU A 38 -10.93 6.12 16.32
N GLY A 39 -9.65 5.75 16.20
CA GLY A 39 -8.65 6.55 15.49
C GLY A 39 -9.01 6.75 14.01
N LEU A 40 -9.55 5.71 13.35
CA LEU A 40 -10.07 5.83 11.98
C LEU A 40 -11.26 6.80 11.89
N VAL A 41 -12.20 6.73 12.82
CA VAL A 41 -13.35 7.65 12.88
C VAL A 41 -12.89 9.09 13.08
N VAL A 42 -11.97 9.34 14.01
CA VAL A 42 -11.40 10.67 14.26
C VAL A 42 -10.69 11.21 13.03
N PHE A 43 -9.87 10.39 12.37
CA PHE A 43 -9.16 10.82 11.16
C PHE A 43 -10.10 11.08 9.99
N PHE A 44 -11.08 10.20 9.80
CA PHE A 44 -12.08 10.36 8.74
C PHE A 44 -12.97 11.58 8.96
N SER A 45 -13.31 11.92 10.21
CA SER A 45 -14.08 13.13 10.50
C SER A 45 -13.34 14.40 10.04
N TYR A 46 -12.01 14.44 10.17
CA TYR A 46 -11.21 15.53 9.59
C TYR A 46 -11.31 15.56 8.06
N ILE A 47 -11.21 14.41 7.39
CA ILE A 47 -11.37 14.32 5.93
C ILE A 47 -12.77 14.80 5.51
N LEU A 48 -13.82 14.44 6.25
CA LEU A 48 -15.18 14.89 5.99
C LEU A 48 -15.35 16.40 6.18
N ILE A 49 -14.82 16.96 7.26
CA ILE A 49 -14.82 18.43 7.49
C ILE A 49 -14.14 19.14 6.33
N MET A 50 -12.97 18.64 5.90
CA MET A 50 -12.26 19.19 4.74
C MET A 50 -13.10 19.08 3.46
N TRP A 51 -13.74 17.94 3.21
CA TRP A 51 -14.59 17.71 2.05
C TRP A 51 -15.75 18.72 1.99
N ILE A 52 -16.47 18.87 3.11
CA ILE A 52 -17.61 19.81 3.22
C ILE A 52 -17.12 21.25 2.99
N THR A 53 -16.00 21.63 3.60
CA THR A 53 -15.48 23.00 3.50
C THR A 53 -14.93 23.35 2.11
N LEU A 54 -14.38 22.34 1.39
CA LEU A 54 -13.87 22.51 0.03
C LEU A 54 -14.96 22.36 -1.04
N GLU A 55 -16.17 21.93 -0.66
CA GLU A 55 -17.29 21.60 -1.56
C GLU A 55 -16.90 20.56 -2.65
N ARG A 56 -15.81 19.82 -2.41
CA ARG A 56 -15.27 18.79 -3.31
C ARG A 56 -14.49 17.74 -2.52
N PRO A 57 -14.33 16.50 -3.04
CA PRO A 57 -13.44 15.52 -2.44
C PRO A 57 -12.01 16.07 -2.33
N PRO A 58 -11.31 15.86 -1.18
CA PRO A 58 -9.93 16.31 -1.00
C PRO A 58 -8.97 15.37 -1.73
N LEU A 59 -8.81 15.55 -3.04
CA LEU A 59 -7.99 14.73 -3.96
C LEU A 59 -7.13 15.57 -4.92
N ARG A 60 -7.16 16.91 -4.80
CA ARG A 60 -6.49 17.79 -5.77
C ARG A 60 -5.05 18.14 -5.41
N THR A 61 -4.66 18.06 -4.15
CA THR A 61 -3.30 18.39 -3.72
C THR A 61 -2.55 17.17 -3.23
N MET A 62 -1.22 17.26 -3.21
CA MET A 62 -0.38 16.17 -2.68
C MET A 62 -0.65 15.91 -1.19
N GLY A 63 -0.97 16.95 -0.41
CA GLY A 63 -1.35 16.81 0.99
C GLY A 63 -2.69 16.10 1.15
N GLU A 64 -3.69 16.49 0.34
CA GLU A 64 -5.01 15.85 0.35
C GLU A 64 -4.95 14.35 0.03
N THR A 65 -4.18 13.94 -0.97
CA THR A 65 -4.05 12.51 -1.32
C THR A 65 -3.36 11.71 -0.21
N ARG A 66 -2.39 12.31 0.50
CA ARG A 66 -1.72 11.66 1.63
C ARG A 66 -2.61 11.46 2.85
N LEU A 67 -3.67 12.27 3.03
CA LEU A 67 -4.69 12.00 4.05
C LEU A 67 -5.38 10.65 3.79
N TRP A 68 -5.73 10.38 2.55
CA TRP A 68 -6.34 9.10 2.18
C TRP A 68 -5.41 7.92 2.42
N TYR A 69 -4.11 8.06 2.10
CA TYR A 69 -3.14 7.01 2.43
C TYR A 69 -3.04 6.77 3.93
N SER A 70 -2.99 7.85 4.72
CA SER A 70 -2.97 7.75 6.19
C SER A 70 -4.22 7.06 6.76
N PHE A 71 -5.38 7.23 6.12
CA PHE A 71 -6.63 6.59 6.53
C PHE A 71 -6.71 5.12 6.11
N PHE A 72 -6.40 4.82 4.84
CA PHE A 72 -6.60 3.48 4.30
C PHE A 72 -5.58 2.46 4.80
N LEU A 73 -4.38 2.87 5.15
CA LEU A 73 -3.37 1.95 5.68
C LEU A 73 -3.79 1.29 7.00
N PRO A 74 -4.18 2.02 8.07
CA PRO A 74 -4.69 1.39 9.30
C PRO A 74 -6.01 0.64 9.08
N LEU A 75 -6.86 1.11 8.17
CA LEU A 75 -8.09 0.40 7.79
C LEU A 75 -7.76 -0.97 7.19
N ALA A 76 -6.83 -1.03 6.25
CA ALA A 76 -6.33 -2.30 5.72
C ALA A 76 -5.70 -3.18 6.80
N GLY A 77 -4.87 -2.57 7.65
CA GLY A 77 -4.23 -3.26 8.78
C GLY A 77 -5.24 -3.93 9.71
N ILE A 78 -6.32 -3.22 10.08
CA ILE A 78 -7.35 -3.77 10.99
C ILE A 78 -8.19 -4.86 10.30
N ILE A 79 -8.47 -4.74 9.00
CA ILE A 79 -9.17 -5.78 8.22
C ILE A 79 -8.34 -7.06 8.18
N VAL A 80 -7.05 -6.95 7.83
CA VAL A 80 -6.15 -8.10 7.79
C VAL A 80 -5.97 -8.69 9.20
N PHE A 81 -5.81 -7.86 10.22
CA PHE A 81 -5.73 -8.32 11.60
C PHE A 81 -7.01 -9.01 12.05
N SER A 82 -8.19 -8.57 11.62
CA SER A 82 -9.46 -9.21 11.97
C SER A 82 -9.54 -10.63 11.43
N ARG A 83 -9.04 -10.85 10.21
CA ARG A 83 -9.17 -12.14 9.50
C ARG A 83 -8.09 -13.13 9.87
N TRP A 84 -6.82 -12.68 9.97
CA TRP A 84 -5.66 -13.57 10.13
C TRP A 84 -4.90 -13.39 11.45
N GLN A 85 -5.25 -12.39 12.26
CA GLN A 85 -4.63 -12.09 13.56
C GLN A 85 -3.11 -11.80 13.50
N TYR A 86 -2.62 -11.34 12.34
CA TYR A 86 -1.22 -10.95 12.19
C TYR A 86 -0.95 -9.59 12.84
N LYS A 87 -0.46 -9.63 14.08
CA LYS A 87 -0.23 -8.44 14.93
C LYS A 87 0.72 -7.43 14.27
N TRP A 88 1.75 -7.94 13.59
CA TRP A 88 2.75 -7.12 12.94
C TRP A 88 2.19 -6.30 11.75
N ILE A 89 1.17 -6.79 11.05
CA ILE A 89 0.54 -6.04 9.96
C ILE A 89 -0.14 -4.79 10.50
N LEU A 90 -0.82 -4.88 11.64
CA LEU A 90 -1.44 -3.72 12.27
C LEU A 90 -0.39 -2.69 12.71
N SER A 91 0.73 -3.14 13.26
CA SER A 91 1.87 -2.27 13.61
C SER A 91 2.51 -1.63 12.39
N PHE A 92 2.73 -2.41 11.32
CA PHE A 92 3.33 -1.93 10.09
C PHE A 92 2.45 -0.90 9.37
N SER A 93 1.16 -1.17 9.26
CA SER A 93 0.20 -0.24 8.66
C SER A 93 0.08 1.06 9.46
N THR A 94 0.09 0.98 10.80
CA THR A 94 0.13 2.15 11.68
C THR A 94 1.41 2.98 11.48
N LEU A 95 2.57 2.31 11.39
CA LEU A 95 3.85 2.99 11.15
C LEU A 95 3.83 3.75 9.81
N LEU A 96 3.41 3.08 8.73
CA LEU A 96 3.33 3.72 7.41
C LEU A 96 2.33 4.89 7.38
N ALA A 97 1.16 4.74 8.00
CA ALA A 97 0.20 5.83 8.12
C ALA A 97 0.80 7.02 8.88
N THR A 98 1.53 6.75 9.96
CA THR A 98 2.23 7.78 10.73
C THR A 98 3.27 8.53 9.90
N VAL A 99 4.01 7.83 9.03
CA VAL A 99 4.95 8.48 8.10
C VAL A 99 4.23 9.48 7.19
N PHE A 100 3.09 9.10 6.58
CA PHE A 100 2.33 10.04 5.74
C PHE A 100 1.73 11.20 6.54
N VAL A 101 1.27 10.96 7.77
CA VAL A 101 0.83 12.02 8.70
C VAL A 101 1.98 12.98 8.98
N CYS A 102 3.16 12.47 9.32
CA CYS A 102 4.36 13.29 9.58
C CYS A 102 4.75 14.11 8.35
N VAL A 103 4.71 13.51 7.15
CA VAL A 103 4.98 14.25 5.90
C VAL A 103 4.00 15.41 5.72
N ASN A 104 2.72 15.23 6.02
CA ASN A 104 1.73 16.31 5.97
C ASN A 104 1.97 17.39 7.03
N ILE A 105 2.49 17.05 8.20
CA ILE A 105 2.81 18.04 9.25
C ILE A 105 4.08 18.82 8.92
N PHE A 106 5.15 18.13 8.49
CA PHE A 106 6.48 18.75 8.33
C PHE A 106 6.73 19.37 6.94
N LYS A 107 5.85 19.12 5.96
CA LYS A 107 5.95 19.67 4.60
C LYS A 107 4.67 20.42 4.20
N PRO A 108 4.37 21.57 4.82
CA PRO A 108 3.13 22.31 4.54
C PRO A 108 3.04 22.82 3.08
N GLU A 109 4.15 22.91 2.37
CA GLU A 109 4.18 23.29 0.95
C GLU A 109 3.37 22.37 0.04
N ILE A 110 3.20 21.09 0.45
CA ILE A 110 2.41 20.13 -0.33
C ILE A 110 0.89 20.36 -0.24
N HIS A 111 0.43 21.17 0.71
CA HIS A 111 -0.99 21.46 0.88
C HIS A 111 -1.54 22.35 -0.24
N SER A 112 -0.70 23.20 -0.82
CA SER A 112 -1.04 24.07 -1.95
C SER A 112 -0.58 23.53 -3.31
N LYS A 113 0.33 22.53 -3.31
CA LYS A 113 0.86 21.95 -4.54
C LYS A 113 -0.21 21.08 -5.21
N THR A 114 -0.85 21.65 -6.24
CA THR A 114 -1.88 20.93 -7.02
C THR A 114 -1.27 19.74 -7.75
N LEU A 115 -2.03 18.66 -7.81
CA LEU A 115 -1.70 17.52 -8.67
C LEU A 115 -1.86 17.92 -10.15
N MET A 116 -1.04 17.33 -11.00
CA MET A 116 -1.22 17.43 -12.45
C MET A 116 -2.63 16.98 -12.86
N PRO A 117 -3.20 17.52 -13.94
CA PRO A 117 -4.56 17.15 -14.38
C PRO A 117 -4.79 15.65 -14.47
N ALA A 118 -3.84 14.91 -14.99
CA ALA A 118 -3.91 13.44 -15.08
C ALA A 118 -4.11 12.74 -13.71
N LEU A 119 -3.59 13.32 -12.62
CA LEU A 119 -3.69 12.78 -11.26
C LEU A 119 -4.98 13.20 -10.53
N GLN A 120 -5.84 14.01 -11.15
CA GLN A 120 -7.10 14.48 -10.57
C GLN A 120 -8.29 13.58 -10.90
N SER A 121 -8.07 12.47 -11.62
CA SER A 121 -9.10 11.47 -11.93
C SER A 121 -9.62 10.79 -10.67
N PRO A 122 -10.94 10.50 -10.57
CA PRO A 122 -11.51 9.74 -9.46
C PRO A 122 -10.93 8.31 -9.35
N TRP A 123 -10.39 7.75 -10.43
CA TRP A 123 -9.76 6.43 -10.44
C TRP A 123 -8.34 6.40 -9.89
N PHE A 124 -7.66 7.56 -9.85
CA PHE A 124 -6.27 7.65 -9.37
C PHE A 124 -6.14 7.24 -7.90
N ALA A 125 -6.98 7.79 -7.01
CA ALA A 125 -6.90 7.50 -5.59
C ALA A 125 -7.20 6.02 -5.27
N PRO A 126 -8.30 5.39 -5.75
CA PRO A 126 -8.53 3.96 -5.57
C PRO A 126 -7.40 3.09 -6.11
N HIS A 127 -6.88 3.39 -7.31
CA HIS A 127 -5.74 2.70 -7.90
C HIS A 127 -4.52 2.69 -6.95
N VAL A 128 -4.11 3.85 -6.47
CA VAL A 128 -2.93 3.95 -5.61
C VAL A 128 -3.16 3.27 -4.26
N ILE A 129 -4.35 3.43 -3.66
CA ILE A 129 -4.69 2.81 -2.38
C ILE A 129 -4.61 1.29 -2.48
N VAL A 130 -5.23 0.71 -3.50
CA VAL A 130 -5.25 -0.74 -3.73
C VAL A 130 -3.84 -1.26 -3.98
N TYR A 131 -3.00 -0.53 -4.72
CA TYR A 131 -1.59 -0.88 -4.89
C TYR A 131 -0.80 -0.80 -3.59
N MET A 132 -1.05 0.20 -2.73
CA MET A 132 -0.37 0.29 -1.43
C MET A 132 -0.70 -0.91 -0.53
N MET A 133 -1.96 -1.38 -0.56
CA MET A 133 -2.35 -2.61 0.12
C MET A 133 -1.63 -3.83 -0.46
N ALA A 134 -1.58 -3.95 -1.79
CA ALA A 134 -0.85 -5.01 -2.47
C ALA A 134 0.63 -5.01 -2.05
N TYR A 135 1.29 -3.86 -2.10
CA TYR A 135 2.71 -3.72 -1.76
C TYR A 135 3.00 -4.07 -0.30
N ALA A 136 2.12 -3.68 0.62
CA ALA A 136 2.26 -4.04 2.02
C ALA A 136 2.19 -5.56 2.23
N LEU A 137 1.22 -6.24 1.61
CA LEU A 137 1.04 -7.69 1.73
C LEU A 137 2.18 -8.46 1.04
N LEU A 138 2.57 -8.06 -0.17
CA LEU A 138 3.67 -8.69 -0.92
C LEU A 138 5.03 -8.43 -0.25
N GLY A 139 5.24 -7.24 0.30
CA GLY A 139 6.41 -6.94 1.12
C GLY A 139 6.49 -7.80 2.37
N ALA A 140 5.36 -8.04 3.02
CA ALA A 140 5.27 -8.95 4.15
C ALA A 140 5.59 -10.41 3.76
N ALA A 141 5.11 -10.88 2.61
CA ALA A 141 5.43 -12.20 2.10
C ALA A 141 6.94 -12.37 1.86
N VAL A 142 7.62 -11.31 1.39
CA VAL A 142 9.08 -11.34 1.21
C VAL A 142 9.82 -11.33 2.55
N VAL A 143 9.38 -10.55 3.53
CA VAL A 143 9.97 -10.61 4.89
C VAL A 143 9.86 -12.02 5.47
N MET A 144 8.71 -12.69 5.30
CA MET A 144 8.55 -14.09 5.69
C MET A 144 9.47 -15.02 4.90
N SER A 145 9.64 -14.77 3.59
CA SER A 145 10.54 -15.56 2.73
C SER A 145 11.99 -15.46 3.20
N VAL A 146 12.46 -14.26 3.50
CA VAL A 146 13.81 -14.03 4.06
C VAL A 146 13.97 -14.71 5.42
N TYR A 147 12.94 -14.59 6.28
CA TYR A 147 12.95 -15.29 7.57
C TYR A 147 13.09 -16.81 7.41
N LEU A 148 12.29 -17.41 6.52
CA LEU A 148 12.31 -18.86 6.26
C LEU A 148 13.63 -19.33 5.64
N LEU A 149 14.25 -18.54 4.77
CA LEU A 149 15.50 -18.93 4.10
C LEU A 149 16.71 -18.85 5.00
N PHE A 150 16.79 -17.81 5.86
CA PHE A 150 18.03 -17.46 6.55
C PHE A 150 17.97 -17.60 8.07
N PHE A 151 16.79 -17.51 8.68
CA PHE A 151 16.67 -17.45 10.14
C PHE A 151 15.91 -18.63 10.76
N LYS A 152 15.00 -19.28 10.03
CA LYS A 152 14.24 -20.42 10.55
C LYS A 152 15.15 -21.63 10.70
N LYS A 153 15.29 -22.12 11.94
CA LYS A 153 15.94 -23.39 12.25
C LYS A 153 14.86 -24.47 12.38
N GLY A 154 14.98 -25.56 11.62
CA GLY A 154 14.05 -26.68 11.65
C GLY A 154 13.34 -26.94 10.32
N THR A 155 12.78 -28.14 10.17
CA THR A 155 12.20 -28.63 8.91
C THR A 155 10.71 -28.34 8.77
N ASP A 156 10.01 -28.12 9.88
CA ASP A 156 8.58 -27.78 9.83
C ASP A 156 8.39 -26.29 9.55
N THR A 157 8.01 -26.02 8.32
CA THR A 157 7.74 -24.66 7.82
C THR A 157 6.29 -24.50 7.32
N ASN A 158 5.43 -25.48 7.56
CA ASN A 158 4.09 -25.54 6.97
C ASN A 158 3.24 -24.31 7.32
N LYS A 159 3.22 -23.93 8.59
CA LYS A 159 2.44 -22.76 9.05
C LYS A 159 2.94 -21.45 8.46
N GLU A 160 4.23 -21.23 8.44
CA GLU A 160 4.84 -20.02 7.89
C GLU A 160 4.68 -19.95 6.37
N MET A 161 4.74 -21.10 5.69
CA MET A 161 4.46 -21.18 4.26
C MET A 161 3.00 -20.88 3.94
N GLU A 162 2.06 -21.40 4.72
CA GLU A 162 0.64 -21.07 4.58
C GLU A 162 0.40 -19.57 4.73
N ILE A 163 1.06 -18.94 5.70
CA ILE A 163 1.01 -17.48 5.88
C ILE A 163 1.57 -16.76 4.65
N THR A 164 2.72 -17.21 4.15
CA THR A 164 3.40 -16.62 2.98
C THR A 164 2.53 -16.74 1.72
N ASP A 165 1.95 -17.91 1.50
CA ASP A 165 1.03 -18.18 0.39
C ASP A 165 -0.20 -17.26 0.47
N ASN A 166 -0.85 -17.18 1.63
CA ASN A 166 -2.03 -16.34 1.84
C ASN A 166 -1.73 -14.86 1.62
N LEU A 167 -0.61 -14.35 2.15
CA LEU A 167 -0.17 -12.98 1.93
C LEU A 167 0.05 -12.70 0.44
N THR A 168 0.66 -13.65 -0.27
CA THR A 168 0.95 -13.51 -1.70
C THR A 168 -0.34 -13.56 -2.53
N TYR A 169 -1.25 -14.50 -2.26
CA TYR A 169 -2.52 -14.61 -3.01
C TYR A 169 -3.38 -13.37 -2.84
N VAL A 170 -3.53 -12.89 -1.61
CA VAL A 170 -4.31 -11.67 -1.34
C VAL A 170 -3.61 -10.44 -1.91
N GLY A 171 -2.29 -10.33 -1.75
CA GLY A 171 -1.50 -9.25 -2.31
C GLY A 171 -1.57 -9.18 -3.84
N LEU A 172 -1.47 -10.33 -4.52
CA LEU A 172 -1.62 -10.43 -5.98
C LEU A 172 -3.04 -10.08 -6.43
N SER A 173 -4.07 -10.46 -5.68
CA SER A 173 -5.45 -10.08 -5.97
C SER A 173 -5.64 -8.57 -5.91
N PHE A 174 -5.10 -7.90 -4.87
CA PHE A 174 -5.09 -6.44 -4.80
C PHE A 174 -4.27 -5.81 -5.92
N MET A 175 -3.13 -6.38 -6.28
CA MET A 175 -2.32 -5.91 -7.40
C MET A 175 -3.10 -5.98 -8.73
N THR A 176 -3.83 -7.06 -8.98
CA THR A 176 -4.69 -7.22 -10.15
C THR A 176 -5.79 -6.16 -10.19
N LEU A 177 -6.49 -5.95 -9.07
CA LEU A 177 -7.49 -4.88 -8.95
C LEU A 177 -6.87 -3.50 -9.18
N GLY A 178 -5.68 -3.27 -8.63
CA GLY A 178 -4.94 -2.03 -8.84
C GLY A 178 -4.60 -1.79 -10.31
N MET A 179 -4.18 -2.83 -11.06
CA MET A 179 -3.95 -2.74 -12.51
C MET A 179 -5.22 -2.39 -13.27
N LEU A 180 -6.35 -3.00 -12.95
CA LEU A 180 -7.64 -2.69 -13.58
C LEU A 180 -8.07 -1.23 -13.32
N MET A 181 -7.95 -0.76 -12.07
CA MET A 181 -8.23 0.64 -11.72
C MET A 181 -7.26 1.60 -12.40
N GLY A 182 -5.99 1.21 -12.55
CA GLY A 182 -4.98 1.96 -13.30
C GLY A 182 -5.31 2.08 -14.78
N ALA A 183 -5.85 1.02 -15.40
CA ALA A 183 -6.30 1.06 -16.77
C ALA A 183 -7.49 2.01 -16.96
N LEU A 184 -8.44 2.04 -16.01
CA LEU A 184 -9.56 3.00 -16.03
C LEU A 184 -9.05 4.44 -15.88
N TRP A 185 -8.10 4.64 -14.96
CA TRP A 185 -7.43 5.93 -14.80
C TRP A 185 -6.69 6.37 -16.07
N ALA A 186 -5.91 5.47 -16.70
CA ALA A 186 -5.18 5.75 -17.92
C ALA A 186 -6.12 6.14 -19.07
N LYS A 187 -7.28 5.46 -19.20
CA LYS A 187 -8.30 5.80 -20.19
C LYS A 187 -8.84 7.22 -20.01
N GLU A 188 -9.07 7.64 -18.77
CA GLU A 188 -9.56 8.99 -18.49
C GLU A 188 -8.47 10.05 -18.69
N ALA A 189 -7.24 9.76 -18.25
CA ALA A 189 -6.13 10.71 -18.26
C ALA A 189 -5.50 10.88 -19.67
N TRP A 190 -5.40 9.79 -20.45
CA TRP A 190 -4.64 9.75 -21.71
C TRP A 190 -5.41 9.17 -22.89
N GLY A 191 -6.65 8.74 -22.72
CA GLY A 191 -7.53 8.29 -23.80
C GLY A 191 -7.42 6.80 -24.16
N HIS A 192 -6.53 6.02 -23.54
CA HIS A 192 -6.35 4.58 -23.78
C HIS A 192 -6.18 3.83 -22.45
N TYR A 193 -6.62 2.56 -22.40
CA TYR A 193 -6.53 1.74 -21.21
C TYR A 193 -5.11 1.24 -20.92
N TRP A 194 -4.31 1.05 -21.97
CA TRP A 194 -2.97 0.48 -21.93
C TRP A 194 -2.17 0.89 -23.15
N SER A 195 -0.95 1.36 -22.98
CA SER A 195 -0.10 1.87 -24.05
C SER A 195 1.27 1.20 -24.13
N TRP A 196 1.53 0.21 -23.26
CA TRP A 196 2.85 -0.38 -23.07
C TRP A 196 3.92 0.63 -22.64
N ASP A 197 3.48 1.68 -21.96
CA ASP A 197 4.39 2.60 -21.28
C ASP A 197 5.39 1.79 -20.43
N PRO A 198 6.64 2.27 -20.25
CA PRO A 198 7.62 1.54 -19.45
C PRO A 198 7.09 1.14 -18.06
N LYS A 199 6.28 1.97 -17.40
CA LYS A 199 5.73 1.66 -16.08
C LYS A 199 4.65 0.58 -16.13
N GLU A 200 3.80 0.61 -17.14
CA GLU A 200 2.81 -0.43 -17.41
C GLU A 200 3.47 -1.77 -17.74
N THR A 201 4.53 -1.73 -18.57
CA THR A 201 5.31 -2.93 -18.93
C THR A 201 5.94 -3.58 -17.69
N TRP A 202 6.57 -2.79 -16.81
CA TRP A 202 7.13 -3.31 -15.56
C TRP A 202 6.07 -3.81 -14.58
N ALA A 203 4.89 -3.19 -14.57
CA ALA A 203 3.75 -3.69 -13.78
C ALA A 203 3.30 -5.08 -14.27
N ALA A 204 3.19 -5.27 -15.60
CA ALA A 204 2.86 -6.58 -16.19
C ALA A 204 3.93 -7.63 -15.90
N ILE A 205 5.21 -7.30 -16.04
CA ILE A 205 6.33 -8.20 -15.72
C ILE A 205 6.28 -8.62 -14.24
N THR A 206 6.05 -7.68 -13.34
CA THR A 206 5.93 -7.94 -11.91
C THR A 206 4.75 -8.86 -11.61
N TRP A 207 3.60 -8.59 -12.19
CA TRP A 207 2.39 -9.41 -12.03
C TRP A 207 2.62 -10.85 -12.51
N LEU A 208 3.25 -11.02 -13.68
CA LEU A 208 3.62 -12.34 -14.20
C LEU A 208 4.58 -13.09 -13.26
N ALA A 209 5.55 -12.40 -12.67
CA ALA A 209 6.48 -13.03 -11.72
C ALA A 209 5.75 -13.58 -10.47
N TYR A 210 4.75 -12.87 -9.95
CA TYR A 210 3.91 -13.40 -8.87
C TYR A 210 3.02 -14.55 -9.33
N LEU A 211 2.52 -14.54 -10.57
CA LEU A 211 1.80 -15.69 -11.13
C LEU A 211 2.69 -16.93 -11.24
N VAL A 212 3.97 -16.77 -11.62
CA VAL A 212 4.95 -17.88 -11.61
C VAL A 212 5.05 -18.48 -10.21
N TYR A 213 5.09 -17.66 -9.16
CA TYR A 213 5.05 -18.17 -7.79
C TYR A 213 3.80 -19.01 -7.51
N VAL A 214 2.62 -18.47 -7.84
CA VAL A 214 1.34 -19.16 -7.60
C VAL A 214 1.32 -20.52 -8.28
N HIS A 215 1.68 -20.59 -9.57
CA HIS A 215 1.73 -21.84 -10.33
C HIS A 215 2.79 -22.79 -9.77
N TYR A 216 3.97 -22.29 -9.44
CA TYR A 216 5.02 -23.12 -8.84
C TYR A 216 4.55 -23.77 -7.54
N ARG A 217 3.87 -23.01 -6.66
CA ARG A 217 3.33 -23.54 -5.39
C ARG A 217 2.24 -24.60 -5.60
N GLN A 218 1.42 -24.45 -6.63
CA GLN A 218 0.40 -25.46 -6.98
C GLN A 218 1.03 -26.76 -7.49
N TYR A 219 2.05 -26.68 -8.34
CA TYR A 219 2.68 -27.86 -8.93
C TYR A 219 3.72 -28.52 -8.02
N ARG A 220 4.38 -27.78 -7.14
CA ARG A 220 5.49 -28.22 -6.29
C ARG A 220 5.33 -27.78 -4.83
N PRO A 221 4.22 -28.14 -4.16
CA PRO A 221 3.91 -27.62 -2.83
C PRO A 221 4.95 -27.96 -1.76
N LEU A 222 5.67 -29.08 -1.92
CA LEU A 222 6.68 -29.55 -0.96
C LEU A 222 8.06 -28.92 -1.17
N ILE A 223 8.32 -28.36 -2.35
CA ILE A 223 9.62 -27.76 -2.67
C ILE A 223 9.61 -26.27 -2.36
N VAL A 224 9.93 -25.92 -1.11
CA VAL A 224 9.74 -24.57 -0.56
C VAL A 224 10.82 -23.58 -0.99
N ARG A 225 12.10 -23.96 -0.98
CA ARG A 225 13.21 -23.02 -1.18
C ARG A 225 13.17 -22.24 -2.50
N PRO A 226 12.96 -22.87 -3.68
CA PRO A 226 12.82 -22.13 -4.93
C PRO A 226 11.62 -21.17 -4.92
N ALA A 227 10.49 -21.56 -4.32
CA ALA A 227 9.32 -20.67 -4.20
C ALA A 227 9.66 -19.38 -3.46
N LEU A 228 10.40 -19.47 -2.37
CA LEU A 228 10.82 -18.29 -1.59
C LEU A 228 11.74 -17.37 -2.40
N TRP A 229 12.64 -17.93 -3.22
CA TRP A 229 13.48 -17.15 -4.13
C TRP A 229 12.68 -16.47 -5.25
N ILE A 230 11.65 -17.14 -5.79
CA ILE A 230 10.73 -16.53 -6.76
C ILE A 230 10.05 -15.28 -6.14
N LEU A 231 9.60 -15.35 -4.88
CA LEU A 231 8.99 -14.20 -4.18
C LEU A 231 9.97 -13.04 -4.02
N ILE A 232 11.21 -13.33 -3.61
CA ILE A 232 12.24 -12.29 -3.47
C ILE A 232 12.50 -11.62 -4.82
N PHE A 233 12.63 -12.41 -5.90
CA PHE A 233 12.82 -11.88 -7.25
C PHE A 233 11.62 -11.05 -7.72
N ALA A 234 10.38 -11.54 -7.54
CA ALA A 234 9.18 -10.81 -7.88
C ALA A 234 9.07 -9.46 -7.13
N PHE A 235 9.53 -9.42 -5.88
CA PHE A 235 9.56 -8.18 -5.12
C PHE A 235 10.62 -7.19 -5.60
N ILE A 236 11.77 -7.68 -6.07
CA ILE A 236 12.77 -6.82 -6.73
C ILE A 236 12.16 -6.18 -7.98
N LEU A 237 11.45 -6.95 -8.80
CA LEU A 237 10.74 -6.41 -9.97
C LEU A 237 9.68 -5.39 -9.57
N LEU A 238 8.97 -5.62 -8.44
CA LEU A 238 8.02 -4.66 -7.89
C LEU A 238 8.70 -3.34 -7.51
N GLN A 239 9.87 -3.39 -6.88
CA GLN A 239 10.65 -2.18 -6.55
C GLN A 239 11.15 -1.48 -7.81
N MET A 240 11.54 -2.23 -8.84
CA MET A 240 11.90 -1.66 -10.15
C MET A 240 10.72 -0.96 -10.79
N CYS A 241 9.53 -1.55 -10.79
CA CYS A 241 8.29 -0.94 -11.29
C CYS A 241 7.94 0.35 -10.53
N TRP A 242 8.05 0.36 -9.20
CA TRP A 242 7.63 1.50 -8.39
C TRP A 242 8.62 2.66 -8.44
N TRP A 243 9.89 2.36 -8.22
CA TRP A 243 10.92 3.38 -8.00
C TRP A 243 12.08 3.31 -9.01
N GLY A 244 12.58 2.12 -9.30
CA GLY A 244 13.78 1.90 -10.12
C GLY A 244 13.63 2.42 -11.56
N ILE A 245 12.42 2.35 -12.11
CA ILE A 245 12.13 2.83 -13.47
C ILE A 245 12.45 4.30 -13.67
N ASN A 246 12.33 5.13 -12.64
CA ASN A 246 12.62 6.56 -12.72
C ASN A 246 14.10 6.86 -13.04
N TYR A 247 14.97 5.87 -12.85
CA TYR A 247 16.41 5.97 -13.10
C TYR A 247 16.84 5.27 -14.39
N LEU A 248 15.91 4.55 -15.06
CA LEU A 248 16.23 3.89 -16.33
C LEU A 248 16.20 4.89 -17.49
N PRO A 249 17.25 4.91 -18.35
CA PRO A 249 17.28 5.78 -19.53
C PRO A 249 16.07 5.58 -20.46
N SER A 250 15.57 4.35 -20.57
CA SER A 250 14.39 4.00 -21.37
C SER A 250 13.07 4.61 -20.86
N ALA A 251 13.02 5.10 -19.63
CA ALA A 251 11.83 5.73 -19.07
C ALA A 251 11.91 7.27 -19.07
N GLN A 252 13.11 7.84 -19.23
CA GLN A 252 13.32 9.28 -19.24
C GLN A 252 12.78 9.86 -20.56
N GLY A 253 11.67 10.64 -20.44
CA GLY A 253 11.04 11.29 -21.59
C GLY A 253 10.06 10.41 -22.40
N MET A 254 9.97 9.10 -22.11
CA MET A 254 9.07 8.18 -22.81
C MET A 254 7.89 7.70 -21.97
N SER A 255 7.96 7.82 -20.66
CA SER A 255 6.88 7.39 -19.76
C SER A 255 5.96 8.57 -19.39
N VAL A 256 4.68 8.43 -19.67
CA VAL A 256 3.64 9.38 -19.23
C VAL A 256 3.41 9.36 -17.71
N HIS A 257 3.96 8.34 -17.02
CA HIS A 257 3.88 8.17 -15.58
C HIS A 257 5.11 8.73 -14.83
N THR A 258 6.17 9.16 -15.52
CA THR A 258 7.35 9.78 -14.91
C THR A 258 7.17 11.29 -14.91
N TYR A 259 6.77 11.81 -13.76
CA TYR A 259 6.68 13.25 -13.55
C TYR A 259 8.04 13.74 -13.07
N ASN A 260 8.86 14.30 -13.97
CA ASN A 260 10.07 15.00 -13.56
C ASN A 260 9.65 16.18 -12.69
N LEU A 261 10.07 16.12 -11.43
CA LEU A 261 10.06 17.27 -10.53
C LEU A 261 11.18 18.21 -11.02
N SER A 262 10.88 18.99 -12.08
CA SER A 262 11.71 20.15 -12.44
C SER A 262 11.42 21.28 -11.45
#